data_bf7870e3efedfd62ed70328f91e257b3
#
_entry.id   bf7870e3efedfd62ed70328f91e257b3
#
_cell.length_a   1.000
_cell.length_b   1.000
_cell.length_c   1.000
_cell.angle_alpha   90.00
_cell.angle_beta   90.00
_cell.angle_gamma   90.00
#
_symmetry.space_group_name_H-M   'P 1'
#
loop_
_entity.id
_entity.type
_entity.pdbx_description
1 polymer ?
#
loop_
_entity_poly.entity_id
_entity_poly.type
_entity_poly.pdbx_seq_one_letter_code
_entity_poly.pdbx_strand_id
1 'polypeptide(L)'
;MRTPRTSIIMPVYNTANTVINAIQSVRNQTDPDFELLVMIDGSPDNAAQVINDYLTQHPDQRIRVFDNPNNQGVSAVRNQGLDNAHGTWVAFIDSDDEYHPEFLEKLHEAARTHDADIAVCGHTIRHSDGTEVHRAKVTPGVHEGEDIAIEFLEDRYTGFMCDKIFRAQLFDGVRFAEDIHRAEDALVVFACCMKAKRLVGITDHLYTYRMEQGGLTWGRITPVEESIRHTDYMRRVAGDLLKTPRGKNAFAASTSVTFLNNAQQALLAGGSDAPGVIAACRKQLSWGQVFATLRSRPLMGAAGALLKFSPKLYRVLYGAYVKRNYGL
;
A
#
# COMPACT_ATOMS: atom_id res chain seq x y z
N MET A 1 -27.07 14.76 10.99
CA MET A 1 -26.86 13.80 9.89
C MET A 1 -26.51 12.45 10.52
N ARG A 2 -26.92 11.32 9.90
CA ARG A 2 -26.51 9.99 10.40
C ARG A 2 -25.01 9.82 10.15
N THR A 3 -24.26 9.31 11.12
CA THR A 3 -22.84 8.95 10.94
C THR A 3 -22.76 7.82 9.93
N PRO A 4 -22.01 7.97 8.82
CA PRO A 4 -21.85 6.88 7.85
C PRO A 4 -21.08 5.72 8.48
N ARG A 5 -21.28 4.51 7.96
CA ARG A 5 -20.50 3.35 8.40
C ARG A 5 -19.04 3.48 7.97
N THR A 6 -18.80 3.84 6.71
CA THR A 6 -17.46 3.92 6.14
C THR A 6 -17.18 5.28 5.53
N SER A 7 -16.05 5.89 5.87
CA SER A 7 -15.45 6.98 5.11
C SER A 7 -14.45 6.41 4.10
N ILE A 8 -14.69 6.67 2.83
CA ILE A 8 -13.80 6.28 1.73
C ILE A 8 -12.99 7.51 1.33
N ILE A 9 -11.67 7.43 1.38
CA ILE A 9 -10.76 8.53 1.04
C ILE A 9 -10.15 8.26 -0.34
N MET A 10 -10.35 9.20 -1.27
CA MET A 10 -9.89 9.13 -2.65
C MET A 10 -8.96 10.32 -2.96
N PRO A 11 -7.63 10.16 -2.92
CA PRO A 11 -6.72 11.19 -3.41
C PRO A 11 -6.81 11.30 -4.93
N VAL A 12 -6.79 12.53 -5.47
CA VAL A 12 -6.92 12.81 -6.91
C VAL A 12 -5.79 13.72 -7.36
N TYR A 13 -4.94 13.23 -8.26
CA TYR A 13 -3.89 14.00 -8.91
C TYR A 13 -3.57 13.45 -10.29
N ASN A 14 -3.76 14.25 -11.34
CA ASN A 14 -3.47 13.90 -12.74
C ASN A 14 -4.21 12.62 -13.23
N THR A 15 -5.50 12.48 -12.86
CA THR A 15 -6.34 11.31 -13.15
C THR A 15 -7.69 11.66 -13.76
N ALA A 16 -7.80 12.79 -14.49
CA ALA A 16 -9.04 13.24 -15.13
C ALA A 16 -9.70 12.16 -16.01
N ASN A 17 -8.89 11.27 -16.62
CA ASN A 17 -9.37 10.21 -17.50
C ASN A 17 -9.97 9.00 -16.77
N THR A 18 -9.68 8.81 -15.50
CA THR A 18 -10.04 7.60 -14.73
C THR A 18 -10.91 7.87 -13.52
N VAL A 19 -10.81 9.07 -12.93
CA VAL A 19 -11.47 9.43 -11.67
C VAL A 19 -12.98 9.19 -11.67
N ILE A 20 -13.67 9.38 -12.81
CA ILE A 20 -15.11 9.13 -12.89
C ILE A 20 -15.44 7.64 -12.77
N ASN A 21 -14.62 6.76 -13.33
CA ASN A 21 -14.80 5.31 -13.16
C ASN A 21 -14.60 4.91 -11.68
N ALA A 22 -13.59 5.47 -11.02
CA ALA A 22 -13.37 5.26 -9.59
C ALA A 22 -14.57 5.74 -8.75
N ILE A 23 -15.09 6.96 -8.99
CA ILE A 23 -16.29 7.48 -8.32
C ILE A 23 -17.50 6.59 -8.57
N GLN A 24 -17.70 6.13 -9.81
CA GLN A 24 -18.80 5.24 -10.16
C GLN A 24 -18.71 3.89 -9.46
N SER A 25 -17.51 3.32 -9.34
CA SER A 25 -17.30 2.05 -8.63
C SER A 25 -17.68 2.14 -7.14
N VAL A 26 -17.42 3.30 -6.52
CA VAL A 26 -17.85 3.58 -5.14
C VAL A 26 -19.37 3.82 -5.05
N ARG A 27 -19.95 4.57 -5.97
CA ARG A 27 -21.42 4.82 -5.98
C ARG A 27 -22.23 3.54 -6.14
N ASN A 28 -21.68 2.58 -6.87
CA ASN A 28 -22.33 1.30 -7.18
C ASN A 28 -22.12 0.22 -6.09
N GLN A 29 -21.61 0.59 -4.92
CA GLN A 29 -21.47 -0.35 -3.81
C GLN A 29 -22.84 -0.87 -3.35
N THR A 30 -22.95 -2.18 -3.13
CA THR A 30 -24.16 -2.85 -2.62
C THR A 30 -24.48 -2.42 -1.18
N ASP A 31 -23.46 -2.10 -0.36
CA ASP A 31 -23.64 -1.44 0.93
C ASP A 31 -23.61 0.10 0.74
N PRO A 32 -24.76 0.79 0.85
CA PRO A 32 -24.86 2.22 0.58
C PRO A 32 -24.43 3.11 1.76
N ASP A 33 -24.08 2.53 2.91
CA ASP A 33 -23.81 3.28 4.15
C ASP A 33 -22.35 3.78 4.21
N PHE A 34 -22.02 4.68 3.30
CA PHE A 34 -20.70 5.29 3.20
C PHE A 34 -20.76 6.80 2.93
N GLU A 35 -19.66 7.49 3.15
CA GLU A 35 -19.30 8.77 2.54
C GLU A 35 -18.05 8.59 1.68
N LEU A 36 -17.96 9.35 0.58
CA LEU A 36 -16.75 9.43 -0.27
C LEU A 36 -16.14 10.83 -0.14
N LEU A 37 -14.89 10.89 0.28
CA LEU A 37 -14.09 12.10 0.38
C LEU A 37 -13.15 12.16 -0.82
N VAL A 38 -13.50 12.96 -1.82
CA VAL A 38 -12.67 13.18 -3.01
C VAL A 38 -11.70 14.32 -2.72
N MET A 39 -10.42 13.99 -2.62
CA MET A 39 -9.35 14.89 -2.18
C MET A 39 -8.49 15.30 -3.38
N ILE A 40 -8.82 16.40 -4.04
CA ILE A 40 -8.06 16.91 -5.19
C ILE A 40 -6.82 17.65 -4.68
N ASP A 41 -5.65 17.25 -5.18
CA ASP A 41 -4.34 17.71 -4.69
C ASP A 41 -3.65 18.65 -5.70
N GLY A 42 -4.30 19.77 -6.01
CA GLY A 42 -3.73 20.74 -6.96
C GLY A 42 -3.46 20.11 -8.32
N SER A 43 -4.41 19.34 -8.83
CA SER A 43 -4.24 18.56 -10.07
C SER A 43 -3.95 19.46 -11.26
N PRO A 44 -2.88 19.19 -12.06
CA PRO A 44 -2.53 20.03 -13.21
C PRO A 44 -3.44 19.81 -14.43
N ASP A 45 -4.22 18.73 -14.43
CA ASP A 45 -5.20 18.40 -15.45
C ASP A 45 -6.59 18.97 -15.09
N ASN A 46 -7.60 18.66 -15.89
CA ASN A 46 -8.97 19.11 -15.66
C ASN A 46 -9.80 18.21 -14.73
N ALA A 47 -9.17 17.43 -13.85
CA ALA A 47 -9.89 16.49 -12.95
C ALA A 47 -10.96 17.19 -12.10
N ALA A 48 -10.67 18.38 -11.54
CA ALA A 48 -11.65 19.14 -10.76
C ALA A 48 -12.90 19.50 -11.58
N GLN A 49 -12.71 19.95 -12.81
CA GLN A 49 -13.82 20.27 -13.72
C GLN A 49 -14.65 19.02 -14.06
N VAL A 50 -13.97 17.92 -14.42
CA VAL A 50 -14.62 16.65 -14.79
C VAL A 50 -15.45 16.10 -13.62
N ILE A 51 -14.94 16.17 -12.40
CA ILE A 51 -15.66 15.75 -11.19
C ILE A 51 -16.88 16.65 -10.94
N ASN A 52 -16.73 17.96 -11.02
CA ASN A 52 -17.83 18.92 -10.80
C ASN A 52 -18.94 18.77 -11.84
N ASP A 53 -18.59 18.61 -13.13
CA ASP A 53 -19.55 18.39 -14.20
C ASP A 53 -20.31 17.07 -14.00
N TYR A 54 -19.60 16.01 -13.62
CA TYR A 54 -20.23 14.72 -13.34
C TYR A 54 -21.20 14.80 -12.15
N LEU A 55 -20.80 15.41 -11.02
CA LEU A 55 -21.63 15.51 -9.83
C LEU A 55 -22.81 16.49 -10.02
N THR A 56 -22.70 17.47 -10.92
CA THR A 56 -23.83 18.34 -11.32
C THR A 56 -24.91 17.54 -12.05
N GLN A 57 -24.51 16.62 -12.94
CA GLN A 57 -25.42 15.75 -13.68
C GLN A 57 -25.93 14.56 -12.85
N HIS A 58 -25.15 14.13 -11.89
CA HIS A 58 -25.41 12.95 -11.05
C HIS A 58 -25.21 13.28 -9.56
N PRO A 59 -26.03 14.13 -8.96
CA PRO A 59 -25.86 14.56 -7.57
C PRO A 59 -25.94 13.37 -6.59
N ASP A 60 -25.01 13.35 -5.63
CA ASP A 60 -24.96 12.33 -4.57
C ASP A 60 -24.50 12.98 -3.26
N GLN A 61 -25.37 13.03 -2.27
CA GLN A 61 -25.09 13.68 -0.98
C GLN A 61 -24.03 12.94 -0.13
N ARG A 62 -23.68 11.72 -0.51
CA ARG A 62 -22.62 10.93 0.14
C ARG A 62 -21.21 11.37 -0.30
N ILE A 63 -21.09 12.17 -1.37
CA ILE A 63 -19.81 12.60 -1.94
C ILE A 63 -19.48 14.01 -1.51
N ARG A 64 -18.30 14.19 -0.94
CA ARG A 64 -17.75 15.48 -0.54
C ARG A 64 -16.45 15.70 -1.29
N VAL A 65 -16.33 16.85 -1.97
CA VAL A 65 -15.14 17.21 -2.74
C VAL A 65 -14.35 18.28 -1.98
N PHE A 66 -13.05 18.05 -1.85
CA PHE A 66 -12.08 18.99 -1.32
C PHE A 66 -11.08 19.31 -2.42
N ASP A 67 -10.98 20.56 -2.81
CA ASP A 67 -10.10 21.02 -3.90
C ASP A 67 -8.99 21.89 -3.33
N ASN A 68 -7.80 21.32 -3.22
CA ASN A 68 -6.62 22.01 -2.75
C ASN A 68 -5.98 22.77 -3.91
N PRO A 69 -5.61 24.05 -3.74
CA PRO A 69 -5.08 24.87 -4.83
C PRO A 69 -3.65 24.48 -5.25
N ASN A 70 -2.94 23.76 -4.39
CA ASN A 70 -1.54 23.37 -4.64
C ASN A 70 -1.35 21.88 -4.29
N ASN A 71 -0.46 21.20 -5.01
CA ASN A 71 -0.06 19.84 -4.69
C ASN A 71 0.72 19.79 -3.37
N GLN A 72 0.24 19.00 -2.43
CA GLN A 72 0.81 18.75 -1.11
C GLN A 72 1.39 17.33 -0.98
N GLY A 73 1.09 16.47 -1.94
CA GLY A 73 1.46 15.05 -1.97
C GLY A 73 0.42 14.12 -1.35
N VAL A 74 0.42 12.87 -1.81
CA VAL A 74 -0.58 11.86 -1.47
C VAL A 74 -0.73 11.63 0.05
N SER A 75 0.36 11.68 0.80
CA SER A 75 0.36 11.53 2.26
C SER A 75 -0.43 12.66 2.93
N ALA A 76 -0.19 13.92 2.54
CA ALA A 76 -0.88 15.08 3.11
C ALA A 76 -2.39 15.04 2.84
N VAL A 77 -2.80 14.74 1.61
CA VAL A 77 -4.24 14.68 1.29
C VAL A 77 -4.94 13.48 1.87
N ARG A 78 -4.26 12.33 2.04
CA ARG A 78 -4.81 11.21 2.80
C ARG A 78 -4.98 11.56 4.27
N ASN A 79 -4.04 12.29 4.88
CA ASN A 79 -4.16 12.83 6.24
C ASN A 79 -5.35 13.80 6.36
N GLN A 80 -5.50 14.72 5.42
CA GLN A 80 -6.65 15.63 5.36
C GLN A 80 -7.97 14.84 5.25
N GLY A 81 -7.98 13.77 4.45
CA GLY A 81 -9.13 12.86 4.36
C GLY A 81 -9.46 12.21 5.70
N LEU A 82 -8.46 11.71 6.43
CA LEU A 82 -8.63 11.15 7.78
C LEU A 82 -9.21 12.17 8.78
N ASP A 83 -8.76 13.42 8.70
CA ASP A 83 -9.25 14.49 9.60
C ASP A 83 -10.71 14.90 9.30
N ASN A 84 -11.21 14.61 8.10
CA ASN A 84 -12.57 14.90 7.65
C ASN A 84 -13.49 13.66 7.63
N ALA A 85 -12.97 12.48 7.98
CA ALA A 85 -13.71 11.23 8.01
C ALA A 85 -14.65 11.18 9.22
N HIS A 86 -15.91 10.78 9.00
CA HIS A 86 -16.93 10.63 10.04
C HIS A 86 -17.32 9.17 10.28
N GLY A 87 -16.90 8.27 9.41
CA GLY A 87 -17.24 6.85 9.47
C GLY A 87 -16.61 6.14 10.67
N THR A 88 -17.26 5.09 11.13
CA THR A 88 -16.69 4.17 12.13
C THR A 88 -15.64 3.26 11.53
N TRP A 89 -15.59 3.20 10.20
CA TRP A 89 -14.59 2.53 9.38
C TRP A 89 -14.00 3.50 8.36
N VAL A 90 -12.77 3.22 7.95
CA VAL A 90 -12.06 3.95 6.90
C VAL A 90 -11.62 2.98 5.81
N ALA A 91 -11.77 3.40 4.57
CA ALA A 91 -11.27 2.73 3.38
C ALA A 91 -10.55 3.74 2.48
N PHE A 92 -9.71 3.25 1.58
CA PHE A 92 -8.98 4.08 0.62
C PHE A 92 -9.13 3.52 -0.79
N ILE A 93 -9.28 4.39 -1.77
CA ILE A 93 -9.30 4.02 -3.18
C ILE A 93 -8.46 5.03 -3.96
N ASP A 94 -7.58 4.56 -4.83
CA ASP A 94 -6.85 5.45 -5.73
C ASP A 94 -7.75 5.85 -6.91
N SER A 95 -7.61 7.07 -7.41
CA SER A 95 -8.53 7.65 -8.41
C SER A 95 -8.38 7.08 -9.83
N ASP A 96 -7.47 6.16 -10.02
CA ASP A 96 -7.26 5.37 -11.25
C ASP A 96 -7.70 3.90 -11.10
N ASP A 97 -8.19 3.48 -9.91
CA ASP A 97 -8.58 2.11 -9.58
C ASP A 97 -10.11 1.95 -9.41
N GLU A 98 -10.57 0.73 -9.18
CA GLU A 98 -11.99 0.42 -9.04
C GLU A 98 -12.26 -0.57 -7.90
N TYR A 99 -13.35 -0.34 -7.14
CA TYR A 99 -13.94 -1.34 -6.25
C TYR A 99 -14.88 -2.28 -7.01
N HIS A 100 -14.87 -3.56 -6.64
CA HIS A 100 -15.96 -4.46 -6.97
C HIS A 100 -17.25 -4.02 -6.23
N PRO A 101 -18.45 -4.18 -6.81
CA PRO A 101 -19.71 -3.74 -6.18
C PRO A 101 -19.94 -4.27 -4.75
N GLU A 102 -19.45 -5.45 -4.44
CA GLU A 102 -19.60 -6.08 -3.12
C GLU A 102 -18.41 -5.81 -2.16
N PHE A 103 -17.50 -4.88 -2.47
CA PHE A 103 -16.30 -4.63 -1.65
C PHE A 103 -16.65 -4.28 -0.20
N LEU A 104 -17.49 -3.27 0.00
CA LEU A 104 -17.89 -2.86 1.35
C LEU A 104 -18.70 -3.94 2.05
N GLU A 105 -19.69 -4.52 1.37
CA GLU A 105 -20.58 -5.54 1.93
C GLU A 105 -19.81 -6.74 2.49
N LYS A 106 -18.96 -7.36 1.66
CA LYS A 106 -18.21 -8.57 2.03
C LYS A 106 -17.17 -8.31 3.11
N LEU A 107 -16.45 -7.18 3.02
CA LEU A 107 -15.46 -6.85 4.05
C LEU A 107 -16.13 -6.51 5.39
N HIS A 108 -17.26 -5.81 5.38
CA HIS A 108 -18.03 -5.55 6.61
C HIS A 108 -18.65 -6.83 7.19
N GLU A 109 -19.13 -7.73 6.36
CA GLU A 109 -19.65 -9.02 6.81
C GLU A 109 -18.56 -9.85 7.49
N ALA A 110 -17.38 -9.95 6.85
CA ALA A 110 -16.23 -10.65 7.42
C ALA A 110 -15.79 -10.01 8.75
N ALA A 111 -15.64 -8.68 8.79
CA ALA A 111 -15.25 -7.95 9.98
C ALA A 111 -16.25 -8.15 11.13
N ARG A 112 -17.57 -8.08 10.84
CA ARG A 112 -18.64 -8.27 11.82
C ARG A 112 -18.67 -9.72 12.35
N THR A 113 -18.54 -10.70 11.46
CA THR A 113 -18.60 -12.13 11.82
C THR A 113 -17.48 -12.52 12.77
N HIS A 114 -16.31 -11.93 12.60
CA HIS A 114 -15.12 -12.27 13.37
C HIS A 114 -14.72 -11.20 14.40
N ASP A 115 -15.54 -10.16 14.59
CA ASP A 115 -15.22 -9.00 15.45
C ASP A 115 -13.82 -8.46 15.16
N ALA A 116 -13.50 -8.28 13.87
CA ALA A 116 -12.19 -7.84 13.43
C ALA A 116 -12.11 -6.31 13.36
N ASP A 117 -10.89 -5.78 13.51
CA ASP A 117 -10.58 -4.35 13.40
C ASP A 117 -10.11 -3.98 11.99
N ILE A 118 -9.62 -5.00 11.24
CA ILE A 118 -9.18 -4.88 9.84
C ILE A 118 -9.79 -6.05 9.08
N ALA A 119 -10.37 -5.78 7.90
CA ALA A 119 -10.70 -6.81 6.93
C ALA A 119 -9.92 -6.55 5.63
N VAL A 120 -9.37 -7.60 5.04
CA VAL A 120 -8.53 -7.53 3.83
C VAL A 120 -9.01 -8.54 2.80
N CYS A 121 -9.04 -8.12 1.53
CA CYS A 121 -9.40 -8.96 0.38
C CYS A 121 -8.24 -9.15 -0.61
N GLY A 122 -8.46 -10.02 -1.60
CA GLY A 122 -7.61 -10.09 -2.78
C GLY A 122 -7.87 -8.94 -3.76
N HIS A 123 -6.97 -8.80 -4.73
CA HIS A 123 -7.09 -7.79 -5.77
C HIS A 123 -6.83 -8.38 -7.16
N THR A 124 -7.36 -7.71 -8.18
CA THR A 124 -7.10 -7.97 -9.59
C THR A 124 -6.17 -6.91 -10.13
N ILE A 125 -5.12 -7.29 -10.84
CA ILE A 125 -4.30 -6.37 -11.63
C ILE A 125 -4.84 -6.38 -13.05
N ARG A 126 -5.29 -5.22 -13.54
CA ARG A 126 -5.73 -5.02 -14.91
C ARG A 126 -4.65 -4.28 -15.69
N HIS A 127 -4.07 -4.95 -16.66
CA HIS A 127 -3.07 -4.36 -17.55
C HIS A 127 -3.71 -3.47 -18.62
N SER A 128 -2.91 -2.58 -19.23
CA SER A 128 -3.36 -1.66 -20.28
C SER A 128 -3.88 -2.37 -21.56
N ASP A 129 -3.48 -3.61 -21.79
CA ASP A 129 -3.98 -4.47 -22.88
C ASP A 129 -5.30 -5.18 -22.54
N GLY A 130 -5.86 -4.94 -21.35
CA GLY A 130 -7.09 -5.56 -20.85
C GLY A 130 -6.89 -6.92 -20.19
N THR A 131 -5.67 -7.47 -20.14
CA THR A 131 -5.42 -8.73 -19.41
C THR A 131 -5.55 -8.51 -17.90
N GLU A 132 -6.14 -9.51 -17.23
CA GLU A 132 -6.35 -9.48 -15.78
C GLU A 132 -5.57 -10.60 -15.09
N VAL A 133 -4.95 -10.26 -13.97
CA VAL A 133 -4.25 -11.21 -13.09
C VAL A 133 -4.84 -11.10 -11.69
N HIS A 134 -5.48 -12.16 -11.23
CA HIS A 134 -6.01 -12.23 -9.88
C HIS A 134 -4.92 -12.56 -8.87
N ARG A 135 -4.82 -11.78 -7.81
CA ARG A 135 -3.85 -11.96 -6.72
C ARG A 135 -4.54 -11.95 -5.37
N ALA A 136 -4.60 -13.11 -4.74
CA ALA A 136 -5.00 -13.23 -3.35
C ALA A 136 -3.74 -13.22 -2.47
N LYS A 137 -3.05 -12.07 -2.38
CA LYS A 137 -1.97 -11.87 -1.42
C LYS A 137 -2.55 -11.55 -0.05
N VAL A 138 -3.27 -12.51 0.49
CA VAL A 138 -3.91 -12.48 1.78
C VAL A 138 -3.91 -13.88 2.35
N THR A 139 -3.55 -14.04 3.61
CA THR A 139 -3.77 -15.30 4.33
C THR A 139 -5.22 -15.33 4.78
N PRO A 140 -6.04 -16.27 4.28
CA PRO A 140 -7.45 -16.34 4.66
C PRO A 140 -7.61 -16.76 6.12
N GLY A 141 -8.69 -16.25 6.76
CA GLY A 141 -9.01 -16.55 8.15
C GLY A 141 -8.74 -15.40 9.10
N VAL A 142 -8.79 -15.70 10.40
CA VAL A 142 -8.62 -14.72 11.48
C VAL A 142 -7.20 -14.76 12.03
N HIS A 143 -6.61 -13.59 12.19
CA HIS A 143 -5.30 -13.36 12.76
C HIS A 143 -5.43 -12.48 13.99
N GLU A 144 -4.71 -12.78 15.07
CA GLU A 144 -4.89 -12.11 16.36
C GLU A 144 -3.55 -11.64 16.96
N GLY A 145 -3.60 -10.55 17.69
CA GLY A 145 -2.48 -10.05 18.49
C GLY A 145 -1.21 -9.77 17.65
N GLU A 146 -0.06 -10.21 18.15
CA GLU A 146 1.24 -9.98 17.49
C GLU A 146 1.35 -10.63 16.11
N ASP A 147 0.58 -11.69 15.84
CA ASP A 147 0.60 -12.41 14.56
C ASP A 147 0.23 -11.49 13.42
N ILE A 148 -0.71 -10.54 13.61
CA ILE A 148 -1.13 -9.57 12.60
C ILE A 148 0.08 -8.78 12.08
N ALA A 149 0.86 -8.21 13.01
CA ALA A 149 2.03 -7.40 12.66
C ALA A 149 3.20 -8.24 12.12
N ILE A 150 3.41 -9.44 12.66
CA ILE A 150 4.45 -10.36 12.21
C ILE A 150 4.16 -10.83 10.78
N GLU A 151 2.94 -11.22 10.47
CA GLU A 151 2.55 -11.66 9.15
C GLU A 151 2.60 -10.52 8.12
N PHE A 152 2.30 -9.29 8.52
CA PHE A 152 2.56 -8.13 7.68
C PHE A 152 4.05 -8.02 7.32
N LEU A 153 4.95 -8.10 8.30
CA LEU A 153 6.40 -8.06 8.09
C LEU A 153 6.90 -9.25 7.25
N GLU A 154 6.21 -10.39 7.34
CA GLU A 154 6.44 -11.57 6.52
C GLU A 154 5.78 -11.50 5.13
N ASP A 155 5.10 -10.38 4.81
CA ASP A 155 4.48 -10.14 3.50
C ASP A 155 3.32 -11.11 3.17
N ARG A 156 2.57 -11.52 4.19
CA ARG A 156 1.42 -12.40 4.05
C ARG A 156 0.19 -11.68 3.49
N TYR A 157 0.13 -10.37 3.64
CA TYR A 157 -0.83 -9.48 2.97
C TYR A 157 -0.11 -8.25 2.42
N THR A 158 -0.82 -7.53 1.56
CA THR A 158 -0.26 -6.36 0.88
C THR A 158 0.01 -5.22 1.86
N GLY A 159 0.97 -4.35 1.53
CA GLY A 159 1.14 -3.05 2.17
C GLY A 159 0.14 -2.00 1.68
N PHE A 160 -0.73 -2.32 0.70
CA PHE A 160 -1.69 -1.38 0.15
C PHE A 160 -2.81 -1.06 1.15
N MET A 161 -3.28 0.19 1.13
CA MET A 161 -4.44 0.61 1.93
C MET A 161 -5.76 0.18 1.28
N CYS A 162 -5.79 0.11 -0.06
CA CYS A 162 -6.99 0.11 -0.88
C CYS A 162 -7.72 -1.24 -0.95
N ASP A 163 -7.08 -2.36 -0.61
CA ASP A 163 -7.70 -3.69 -0.51
C ASP A 163 -8.21 -4.02 0.90
N LYS A 164 -8.40 -3.00 1.74
CA LYS A 164 -8.76 -3.15 3.17
C LYS A 164 -9.81 -2.15 3.63
N ILE A 165 -10.52 -2.54 4.69
CA ILE A 165 -11.23 -1.60 5.56
C ILE A 165 -10.63 -1.67 6.97
N PHE A 166 -10.63 -0.53 7.65
CA PHE A 166 -10.00 -0.35 8.96
C PHE A 166 -11.01 0.27 9.93
N ARG A 167 -11.08 -0.19 11.18
CA ARG A 167 -11.78 0.58 12.21
C ARG A 167 -11.14 1.95 12.36
N ALA A 168 -11.94 3.02 12.36
CA ALA A 168 -11.44 4.40 12.39
C ALA A 168 -10.51 4.68 13.57
N GLN A 169 -10.77 4.09 14.73
CA GLN A 169 -9.94 4.23 15.95
C GLN A 169 -8.48 3.75 15.76
N LEU A 170 -8.18 2.92 14.76
CA LEU A 170 -6.80 2.51 14.48
C LEU A 170 -5.94 3.69 14.03
N PHE A 171 -6.57 4.74 13.46
CA PHE A 171 -5.90 5.95 13.01
C PHE A 171 -5.68 6.99 14.10
N ASP A 172 -6.10 6.73 15.36
CA ASP A 172 -5.82 7.62 16.47
C ASP A 172 -4.31 7.72 16.70
N GLY A 173 -3.73 8.89 16.39
CA GLY A 173 -2.29 9.11 16.42
C GLY A 173 -1.48 8.42 15.32
N VAL A 174 -2.13 7.82 14.31
CA VAL A 174 -1.49 7.27 13.11
C VAL A 174 -1.75 8.19 11.93
N ARG A 175 -0.68 8.60 11.24
CA ARG A 175 -0.75 9.48 10.07
C ARG A 175 0.26 9.02 9.01
N PHE A 176 -0.02 9.34 7.76
CA PHE A 176 0.92 9.16 6.66
C PHE A 176 2.10 10.08 6.83
N ALA A 177 3.32 9.56 6.64
CA ALA A 177 4.55 10.33 6.70
C ALA A 177 4.75 11.11 5.39
N GLU A 178 4.80 12.43 5.47
CA GLU A 178 4.88 13.31 4.30
C GLU A 178 6.30 13.37 3.68
N ASP A 179 7.30 12.90 4.40
CA ASP A 179 8.70 12.80 3.96
C ASP A 179 9.07 11.41 3.39
N ILE A 180 8.09 10.53 3.25
CA ILE A 180 8.20 9.23 2.60
C ILE A 180 7.28 9.21 1.39
N HIS A 181 7.87 9.05 0.20
CA HIS A 181 7.14 9.10 -1.07
C HIS A 181 6.93 7.72 -1.69
N ARG A 182 7.47 6.68 -1.07
CA ARG A 182 7.31 5.30 -1.51
C ARG A 182 7.05 4.37 -0.33
N ALA A 183 6.00 3.56 -0.45
CA ALA A 183 5.53 2.66 0.59
C ALA A 183 5.13 3.40 1.89
N GLU A 184 4.67 4.65 1.76
CA GLU A 184 4.07 5.44 2.83
C GLU A 184 2.82 4.75 3.39
N ASP A 185 2.06 4.08 2.53
CA ASP A 185 0.91 3.25 2.86
C ASP A 185 1.29 2.05 3.75
N ALA A 186 2.38 1.36 3.41
CA ALA A 186 2.87 0.23 4.20
C ALA A 186 3.22 0.61 5.65
N LEU A 187 3.70 1.85 5.88
CA LEU A 187 3.93 2.37 7.23
C LEU A 187 2.62 2.46 8.03
N VAL A 188 1.58 3.00 7.41
CA VAL A 188 0.27 3.19 8.05
C VAL A 188 -0.42 1.84 8.26
N VAL A 189 -0.40 0.95 7.25
CA VAL A 189 -0.93 -0.43 7.40
C VAL A 189 -0.24 -1.13 8.56
N PHE A 190 1.10 -1.07 8.65
CA PHE A 190 1.83 -1.68 9.75
C PHE A 190 1.45 -1.08 11.11
N ALA A 191 1.32 0.25 11.20
CA ALA A 191 0.90 0.91 12.43
C ALA A 191 -0.52 0.47 12.85
N CYS A 192 -1.44 0.33 11.91
CA CYS A 192 -2.78 -0.22 12.18
C CYS A 192 -2.71 -1.70 12.60
N CYS A 193 -1.87 -2.52 11.96
CA CYS A 193 -1.63 -3.92 12.34
C CYS A 193 -1.10 -4.05 13.77
N MET A 194 -0.23 -3.14 14.21
CA MET A 194 0.29 -3.11 15.59
C MET A 194 -0.76 -2.76 16.64
N LYS A 195 -1.85 -2.09 16.26
CA LYS A 195 -2.95 -1.67 17.15
C LYS A 195 -4.15 -2.60 17.09
N ALA A 196 -4.34 -3.30 15.98
CA ALA A 196 -5.48 -4.18 15.77
C ALA A 196 -5.43 -5.39 16.71
N LYS A 197 -6.59 -5.78 17.25
CA LYS A 197 -6.76 -7.01 18.02
C LYS A 197 -7.00 -8.20 17.10
N ARG A 198 -7.76 -7.99 16.03
CA ARG A 198 -8.10 -9.01 15.02
C ARG A 198 -8.05 -8.43 13.62
N LEU A 199 -7.52 -9.22 12.71
CA LEU A 199 -7.59 -9.02 11.27
C LEU A 199 -8.25 -10.24 10.66
N VAL A 200 -9.15 -10.05 9.68
CA VAL A 200 -9.73 -11.14 8.89
C VAL A 200 -9.34 -10.99 7.43
N GLY A 201 -8.84 -12.09 6.84
CA GLY A 201 -8.53 -12.20 5.42
C GLY A 201 -9.60 -12.98 4.67
N ILE A 202 -10.08 -12.45 3.53
CA ILE A 202 -10.94 -13.16 2.58
C ILE A 202 -10.25 -13.24 1.22
N THR A 203 -10.55 -14.31 0.45
CA THR A 203 -9.87 -14.57 -0.84
C THR A 203 -10.58 -13.94 -2.04
N ASP A 204 -11.73 -13.31 -1.83
CA ASP A 204 -12.46 -12.60 -2.88
C ASP A 204 -11.61 -11.47 -3.45
N HIS A 205 -11.60 -11.31 -4.78
CA HIS A 205 -10.87 -10.24 -5.48
C HIS A 205 -11.79 -9.03 -5.64
N LEU A 206 -11.80 -8.13 -4.66
CA LEU A 206 -12.77 -7.04 -4.58
C LEU A 206 -12.19 -5.66 -4.92
N TYR A 207 -10.91 -5.59 -5.23
CA TYR A 207 -10.21 -4.40 -5.67
C TYR A 207 -9.57 -4.63 -7.04
N THR A 208 -9.71 -3.69 -7.97
CA THR A 208 -9.06 -3.72 -9.28
C THR A 208 -8.01 -2.62 -9.35
N TYR A 209 -6.74 -3.04 -9.34
CA TYR A 209 -5.59 -2.17 -9.57
C TYR A 209 -5.34 -2.05 -11.07
N ARG A 210 -5.42 -0.83 -11.62
CA ARG A 210 -5.09 -0.55 -13.01
C ARG A 210 -3.60 -0.28 -13.15
N MET A 211 -2.92 -1.08 -13.97
CA MET A 211 -1.50 -0.89 -14.26
C MET A 211 -1.34 -0.04 -15.52
N GLU A 212 -1.00 1.24 -15.34
CA GLU A 212 -0.62 2.11 -16.45
C GLU A 212 0.89 2.10 -16.68
N GLN A 213 1.29 2.17 -17.97
CA GLN A 213 2.72 2.33 -18.30
C GLN A 213 3.20 3.71 -17.86
N GLY A 214 4.15 3.75 -16.93
CA GLY A 214 4.72 5.01 -16.40
C GLY A 214 4.17 5.46 -15.04
N GLY A 215 3.35 4.65 -14.37
CA GLY A 215 2.86 4.92 -13.01
C GLY A 215 4.00 5.14 -11.99
N LEU A 216 3.72 5.90 -10.93
CA LEU A 216 4.68 6.28 -9.88
C LEU A 216 5.46 5.11 -9.26
N THR A 217 4.87 3.92 -9.28
CA THR A 217 5.41 2.72 -8.62
C THR A 217 6.66 2.16 -9.32
N TRP A 218 6.80 2.30 -10.66
CA TRP A 218 7.82 1.58 -11.45
C TRP A 218 8.85 2.48 -12.12
N GLY A 219 8.63 3.80 -12.17
CA GLY A 219 9.45 4.73 -12.97
C GLY A 219 10.62 5.38 -12.24
N ARG A 220 10.80 5.20 -10.93
CA ARG A 220 11.77 5.98 -10.15
C ARG A 220 12.55 5.11 -9.15
N ILE A 221 13.86 5.31 -9.10
CA ILE A 221 14.71 4.71 -8.05
C ILE A 221 14.45 5.46 -6.74
N THR A 222 14.08 4.74 -5.68
CA THR A 222 13.93 5.32 -4.35
C THR A 222 15.30 5.72 -3.80
N PRO A 223 15.51 6.94 -3.29
CA PRO A 223 16.73 7.31 -2.58
C PRO A 223 16.96 6.38 -1.38
N VAL A 224 18.21 5.94 -1.18
CA VAL A 224 18.52 5.00 -0.06
C VAL A 224 18.23 5.63 1.29
N GLU A 225 18.42 6.94 1.41
CA GLU A 225 18.10 7.74 2.59
C GLU A 225 16.61 7.68 2.95
N GLU A 226 15.71 7.63 1.94
CA GLU A 226 14.28 7.45 2.15
C GLU A 226 13.98 6.03 2.68
N SER A 227 14.62 5.00 2.11
CA SER A 227 14.51 3.63 2.63
C SER A 227 15.04 3.48 4.06
N ILE A 228 16.07 4.24 4.44
CA ILE A 228 16.56 4.31 5.82
C ILE A 228 15.50 4.95 6.72
N ARG A 229 14.97 6.13 6.36
CA ARG A 229 13.89 6.78 7.12
C ARG A 229 12.67 5.88 7.26
N HIS A 230 12.22 5.25 6.16
CA HIS A 230 11.13 4.28 6.18
C HIS A 230 11.39 3.16 7.21
N THR A 231 12.58 2.55 7.19
CA THR A 231 12.96 1.51 8.15
C THR A 231 12.98 2.03 9.59
N ASP A 232 13.40 3.27 9.81
CA ASP A 232 13.42 3.89 11.15
C ASP A 232 12.00 4.21 11.65
N TYR A 233 11.07 4.61 10.78
CA TYR A 233 9.66 4.73 11.12
C TYR A 233 9.08 3.37 11.51
N MET A 234 9.28 2.33 10.68
CA MET A 234 8.85 0.97 10.97
C MET A 234 9.39 0.47 12.31
N ARG A 235 10.66 0.75 12.63
CA ARG A 235 11.31 0.36 13.89
C ARG A 235 10.66 1.03 15.10
N ARG A 236 10.35 2.32 15.00
CA ARG A 236 9.65 3.06 16.07
C ARG A 236 8.26 2.47 16.33
N VAL A 237 7.51 2.20 15.27
CA VAL A 237 6.18 1.60 15.35
C VAL A 237 6.23 0.18 15.92
N ALA A 238 7.23 -0.63 15.52
CA ALA A 238 7.38 -2.01 15.98
C ALA A 238 7.60 -2.13 17.50
N GLY A 239 8.20 -1.11 18.16
CA GLY A 239 8.28 -1.01 19.60
C GLY A 239 8.60 -2.33 20.33
N ASP A 240 7.67 -2.79 21.17
CA ASP A 240 7.82 -4.01 21.97
C ASP A 240 7.85 -5.31 21.16
N LEU A 241 7.30 -5.32 19.95
CA LEU A 241 7.41 -6.47 19.05
C LEU A 241 8.87 -6.88 18.83
N LEU A 242 9.79 -5.90 18.82
CA LEU A 242 11.23 -6.14 18.67
C LEU A 242 11.89 -6.76 19.91
N LYS A 243 11.18 -6.94 21.02
CA LYS A 243 11.69 -7.67 22.20
C LYS A 243 11.55 -9.17 22.01
N THR A 244 10.61 -9.64 21.21
CA THR A 244 10.39 -11.06 20.95
C THR A 244 11.34 -11.60 19.87
N PRO A 245 11.81 -12.86 19.96
CA PRO A 245 12.66 -13.45 18.92
C PRO A 245 11.99 -13.52 17.55
N ARG A 246 10.66 -13.78 17.51
CA ARG A 246 9.87 -13.88 16.29
C ARG A 246 9.72 -12.51 15.62
N GLY A 247 9.35 -11.46 16.38
CA GLY A 247 9.24 -10.10 15.89
C GLY A 247 10.59 -9.54 15.39
N LYS A 248 11.70 -9.79 16.11
CA LYS A 248 13.05 -9.45 15.65
C LYS A 248 13.40 -10.07 14.30
N ASN A 249 13.09 -11.35 14.13
CA ASN A 249 13.37 -12.06 12.87
C ASN A 249 12.51 -11.55 11.72
N ALA A 250 11.20 -11.35 11.94
CA ALA A 250 10.28 -10.83 10.93
C ALA A 250 10.69 -9.41 10.50
N PHE A 251 11.00 -8.54 11.47
CA PHE A 251 11.47 -7.17 11.20
C PHE A 251 12.81 -7.16 10.45
N ALA A 252 13.75 -8.01 10.83
CA ALA A 252 15.06 -8.13 10.17
C ALA A 252 14.89 -8.57 8.70
N ALA A 253 13.99 -9.52 8.43
CA ALA A 253 13.67 -9.97 7.08
C ALA A 253 13.00 -8.85 6.27
N SER A 254 12.00 -8.16 6.81
CA SER A 254 11.31 -7.05 6.18
C SER A 254 12.28 -5.91 5.83
N THR A 255 13.15 -5.52 6.77
CA THR A 255 14.20 -4.50 6.52
C THR A 255 15.12 -4.91 5.37
N SER A 256 15.56 -6.18 5.34
CA SER A 256 16.40 -6.71 4.26
C SER A 256 15.69 -6.58 2.91
N VAL A 257 14.41 -6.93 2.84
CA VAL A 257 13.60 -6.85 1.61
C VAL A 257 13.46 -5.41 1.13
N THR A 258 13.30 -4.44 2.03
CA THR A 258 13.25 -3.01 1.66
C THR A 258 14.51 -2.59 0.88
N PHE A 259 15.71 -2.91 1.38
CA PHE A 259 16.94 -2.56 0.69
C PHE A 259 17.22 -3.42 -0.55
N LEU A 260 16.76 -4.67 -0.57
CA LEU A 260 16.85 -5.53 -1.75
C LEU A 260 15.94 -5.04 -2.89
N ASN A 261 14.73 -4.60 -2.58
CA ASN A 261 13.83 -4.00 -3.55
C ASN A 261 14.43 -2.71 -4.15
N ASN A 262 15.04 -1.86 -3.31
CA ASN A 262 15.73 -0.66 -3.78
C ASN A 262 16.91 -1.00 -4.69
N ALA A 263 17.75 -1.98 -4.29
CA ALA A 263 18.84 -2.45 -5.15
C ALA A 263 18.33 -3.08 -6.46
N GLN A 264 17.17 -3.76 -6.46
CA GLN A 264 16.53 -4.30 -7.64
C GLN A 264 16.03 -3.19 -8.58
N GLN A 265 15.44 -2.11 -8.04
CA GLN A 265 15.06 -0.94 -8.85
C GLN A 265 16.26 -0.35 -9.56
N ALA A 266 17.39 -0.21 -8.86
CA ALA A 266 18.62 0.27 -9.46
C ALA A 266 19.15 -0.66 -10.58
N LEU A 267 18.96 -1.99 -10.45
CA LEU A 267 19.28 -2.95 -11.51
C LEU A 267 18.40 -2.76 -12.74
N LEU A 268 17.10 -2.54 -12.54
CA LEU A 268 16.11 -2.37 -13.59
C LEU A 268 16.27 -1.04 -14.34
N ALA A 269 16.44 0.05 -13.61
CA ALA A 269 16.63 1.37 -14.17
C ALA A 269 17.98 1.50 -14.92
N GLY A 270 19.00 0.78 -14.48
CA GLY A 270 20.35 0.90 -15.05
C GLY A 270 20.98 2.27 -14.81
N GLY A 271 21.84 2.70 -15.74
CA GLY A 271 22.46 4.03 -15.69
C GLY A 271 23.71 4.11 -14.80
N SER A 272 24.31 5.31 -14.75
CA SER A 272 25.57 5.60 -14.02
C SER A 272 25.44 5.48 -12.51
N ASP A 273 24.24 5.75 -11.96
CA ASP A 273 24.01 5.86 -10.52
C ASP A 273 23.67 4.48 -9.88
N ALA A 274 23.23 3.52 -10.68
CA ALA A 274 22.84 2.19 -10.21
C ALA A 274 23.92 1.49 -9.34
N PRO A 275 25.23 1.50 -9.70
CA PRO A 275 26.25 0.91 -8.85
C PRO A 275 26.38 1.56 -7.48
N GLY A 276 26.19 2.89 -7.39
CA GLY A 276 26.21 3.66 -6.15
C GLY A 276 25.06 3.25 -5.21
N VAL A 277 23.84 3.20 -5.75
CA VAL A 277 22.63 2.78 -5.00
C VAL A 277 22.79 1.34 -4.50
N ILE A 278 23.22 0.41 -5.34
CA ILE A 278 23.45 -0.99 -4.97
C ILE A 278 24.49 -1.10 -3.82
N ALA A 279 25.58 -0.33 -3.90
CA ALA A 279 26.62 -0.31 -2.88
C ALA A 279 26.09 0.30 -1.55
N ALA A 280 25.26 1.34 -1.61
CA ALA A 280 24.62 1.93 -0.45
C ALA A 280 23.63 0.94 0.22
N CYS A 281 22.79 0.27 -0.55
CA CYS A 281 21.88 -0.79 -0.06
C CYS A 281 22.67 -1.93 0.62
N ARG A 282 23.80 -2.36 0.03
CA ARG A 282 24.68 -3.37 0.64
C ARG A 282 25.18 -2.98 2.03
N LYS A 283 25.48 -1.69 2.25
CA LYS A 283 25.95 -1.20 3.57
C LYS A 283 24.87 -1.32 4.63
N GLN A 284 23.60 -1.21 4.28
CA GLN A 284 22.46 -1.32 5.20
C GLN A 284 22.12 -2.77 5.57
N LEU A 285 22.59 -3.75 4.81
CA LEU A 285 22.33 -5.16 5.08
C LEU A 285 23.34 -5.72 6.11
N SER A 286 22.85 -6.45 7.10
CA SER A 286 23.64 -7.31 7.98
C SER A 286 23.47 -8.78 7.60
N TRP A 287 24.41 -9.64 7.98
CA TRP A 287 24.26 -11.09 7.79
C TRP A 287 23.07 -11.67 8.58
N GLY A 288 22.76 -11.12 9.77
CA GLY A 288 21.57 -11.51 10.53
C GLY A 288 20.27 -11.27 9.76
N GLN A 289 20.13 -10.11 9.10
CA GLN A 289 19.00 -9.81 8.23
C GLN A 289 18.94 -10.74 7.02
N VAL A 290 20.06 -11.02 6.37
CA VAL A 290 20.14 -11.97 5.23
C VAL A 290 19.68 -13.37 5.67
N PHE A 291 20.14 -13.89 6.82
CA PHE A 291 19.73 -15.19 7.33
C PHE A 291 18.24 -15.23 7.73
N ALA A 292 17.72 -14.15 8.32
CA ALA A 292 16.29 -14.04 8.61
C ALA A 292 15.46 -14.09 7.31
N THR A 293 15.91 -13.37 6.28
CA THR A 293 15.26 -13.36 4.96
C THR A 293 15.33 -14.73 4.26
N LEU A 294 16.46 -15.44 4.35
CA LEU A 294 16.60 -16.80 3.80
C LEU A 294 15.55 -17.78 4.35
N ARG A 295 15.19 -17.64 5.64
CA ARG A 295 14.19 -18.50 6.28
C ARG A 295 12.76 -18.22 5.82
N SER A 296 12.41 -16.94 5.63
CA SER A 296 11.04 -16.51 5.26
C SER A 296 10.84 -16.39 3.75
N ARG A 297 11.88 -15.98 3.01
CA ARG A 297 11.89 -15.71 1.56
C ARG A 297 13.19 -16.17 0.92
N PRO A 298 13.34 -17.47 0.62
CA PRO A 298 14.64 -18.04 0.21
C PRO A 298 15.29 -17.34 -0.99
N LEU A 299 14.49 -16.98 -2.02
CA LEU A 299 15.00 -16.30 -3.22
C LEU A 299 15.57 -14.91 -2.89
N MET A 300 14.80 -14.11 -2.12
CA MET A 300 15.26 -12.77 -1.70
C MET A 300 16.46 -12.87 -0.76
N GLY A 301 16.46 -13.85 0.14
CA GLY A 301 17.61 -14.10 1.02
C GLY A 301 18.87 -14.50 0.23
N ALA A 302 18.73 -15.32 -0.82
CA ALA A 302 19.84 -15.66 -1.72
C ALA A 302 20.35 -14.41 -2.48
N ALA A 303 19.45 -13.56 -2.97
CA ALA A 303 19.82 -12.27 -3.57
C ALA A 303 20.55 -11.37 -2.56
N GLY A 304 20.09 -11.32 -1.31
CA GLY A 304 20.75 -10.60 -0.22
C GLY A 304 22.14 -11.14 0.09
N ALA A 305 22.32 -12.45 0.11
CA ALA A 305 23.62 -13.09 0.29
C ALA A 305 24.58 -12.75 -0.85
N LEU A 306 24.11 -12.82 -2.11
CA LEU A 306 24.88 -12.38 -3.28
C LEU A 306 25.29 -10.92 -3.20
N LEU A 307 24.34 -10.03 -2.86
CA LEU A 307 24.61 -8.61 -2.73
C LEU A 307 25.64 -8.34 -1.62
N LYS A 308 25.49 -9.01 -0.47
CA LYS A 308 26.39 -8.86 0.67
C LYS A 308 27.79 -9.36 0.37
N PHE A 309 27.90 -10.54 -0.28
CA PHE A 309 29.18 -11.17 -0.63
C PHE A 309 29.87 -10.40 -1.76
N SER A 310 29.18 -10.22 -2.92
CA SER A 310 29.74 -9.57 -4.10
C SER A 310 28.68 -8.82 -4.91
N PRO A 311 28.69 -7.47 -4.87
CA PRO A 311 27.81 -6.66 -5.71
C PRO A 311 27.96 -6.94 -7.21
N LYS A 312 29.16 -7.38 -7.65
CA LYS A 312 29.38 -7.77 -9.05
C LYS A 312 28.59 -9.02 -9.43
N LEU A 313 28.65 -10.07 -8.58
CA LEU A 313 27.88 -11.31 -8.78
C LEU A 313 26.37 -11.05 -8.66
N TYR A 314 25.94 -10.22 -7.72
CA TYR A 314 24.54 -9.79 -7.61
C TYR A 314 24.05 -9.16 -8.91
N ARG A 315 24.80 -8.21 -9.48
CA ARG A 315 24.43 -7.55 -10.73
C ARG A 315 24.35 -8.53 -11.91
N VAL A 316 25.26 -9.49 -12.01
CA VAL A 316 25.30 -10.46 -13.12
C VAL A 316 24.19 -11.51 -12.94
N LEU A 317 24.18 -12.22 -11.82
CA LEU A 317 23.30 -13.39 -11.63
C LEU A 317 21.87 -12.97 -11.32
N TYR A 318 21.69 -12.12 -10.31
CA TYR A 318 20.34 -11.67 -9.94
C TYR A 318 19.79 -10.66 -10.96
N GLY A 319 20.64 -9.83 -11.56
CA GLY A 319 20.25 -8.94 -12.65
C GLY A 319 19.72 -9.69 -13.87
N ALA A 320 20.36 -10.81 -14.27
CA ALA A 320 19.85 -11.66 -15.34
C ALA A 320 18.50 -12.30 -15.00
N TYR A 321 18.34 -12.77 -13.76
CA TYR A 321 17.05 -13.28 -13.25
C TYR A 321 15.94 -12.23 -13.31
N VAL A 322 16.21 -11.03 -12.82
CA VAL A 322 15.23 -9.92 -12.76
C VAL A 322 14.82 -9.49 -14.17
N LYS A 323 15.78 -9.32 -15.10
CA LYS A 323 15.47 -8.97 -16.49
C LYS A 323 14.59 -10.02 -17.17
N ARG A 324 14.86 -11.31 -16.93
CA ARG A 324 14.07 -12.40 -17.52
C ARG A 324 12.63 -12.46 -17.00
N ASN A 325 12.41 -12.16 -15.71
CA ASN A 325 11.10 -12.37 -15.07
C ASN A 325 10.25 -11.10 -15.00
N TYR A 326 10.84 -9.92 -15.10
CA TYR A 326 10.15 -8.64 -15.01
C TYR A 326 10.15 -7.82 -16.30
N GLY A 327 10.61 -8.43 -17.41
CA GLY A 327 10.35 -7.99 -18.78
C GLY A 327 10.90 -6.62 -19.14
N LEU A 328 12.23 -6.45 -19.02
CA LEU A 328 12.93 -5.29 -19.57
C LEU A 328 13.98 -5.73 -20.58
#